data_e23ffa9398ce4dc29f8136e3ee22844e
#
_entry.id   e23ffa9398ce4dc29f8136e3ee22844e
#
_cell.length_a   1.000
_cell.length_b   1.000
_cell.length_c   1.000
_cell.angle_alpha   90.00
_cell.angle_beta   90.00
_cell.angle_gamma   90.00
#
_symmetry.space_group_name_H-M   'P 1'
#
loop_
_entity.id
_entity.type
_entity.pdbx_description
1 polymer ?
#
loop_
_entity_poly.entity_id
_entity_poly.type
_entity_poly.pdbx_seq_one_letter_code
_entity_poly.pdbx_strand_id
1 'polypeptide(L)'
;MAAQYGTADEAKAMLEKAVAAVKESKVKALDMFNKGEGGFKERDLYVYCANASDGIFTAHPTLKGKQPRDIKGKHGAPLGETIMENATEGTIKETTYWWPRPGSDKPLEKTTFYTKTGDQICAVGYYKE
;
A
#
# COMPACT_ATOMS: atom_id res chain seq x y z
N MET A 1 -11.27 21.46 7.80
CA MET A 1 -9.85 21.18 8.05
C MET A 1 -9.54 19.72 7.82
N ALA A 2 -8.38 19.45 7.26
CA ALA A 2 -7.92 18.07 7.12
C ALA A 2 -7.60 17.48 8.50
N ALA A 3 -7.89 16.21 8.69
CA ALA A 3 -7.48 15.49 9.90
C ALA A 3 -5.96 15.42 9.96
N GLN A 4 -5.41 15.24 11.16
CA GLN A 4 -3.97 15.09 11.34
C GLN A 4 -3.45 13.86 10.60
N TYR A 5 -4.26 12.80 10.55
CA TYR A 5 -3.91 11.53 9.88
C TYR A 5 -4.92 11.23 8.78
N GLY A 6 -4.52 10.37 7.85
CA GLY A 6 -5.39 9.96 6.76
C GLY A 6 -6.57 9.12 7.26
N THR A 7 -7.70 9.23 6.54
CA THR A 7 -8.92 8.49 6.87
C THR A 7 -9.11 7.32 5.91
N ALA A 8 -10.07 6.43 6.23
CA ALA A 8 -10.42 5.30 5.37
C ALA A 8 -10.84 5.76 3.98
N ASP A 9 -11.69 6.77 3.89
CA ASP A 9 -12.16 7.28 2.59
C ASP A 9 -11.01 7.86 1.78
N GLU A 10 -10.10 8.57 2.42
CA GLU A 10 -8.93 9.14 1.75
C GLU A 10 -7.98 8.04 1.27
N ALA A 11 -7.79 7.00 2.06
CA ALA A 11 -6.93 5.87 1.68
C ALA A 11 -7.50 5.15 0.45
N LYS A 12 -8.80 4.89 0.45
CA LYS A 12 -9.46 4.23 -0.69
C LYS A 12 -9.39 5.09 -1.95
N ALA A 13 -9.63 6.39 -1.82
CA ALA A 13 -9.54 7.33 -2.95
C ALA A 13 -8.12 7.37 -3.52
N MET A 14 -7.11 7.36 -2.66
CA MET A 14 -5.72 7.34 -3.09
C MET A 14 -5.40 6.06 -3.86
N LEU A 15 -5.90 4.90 -3.41
CA LEU A 15 -5.70 3.64 -4.11
C LEU A 15 -6.38 3.65 -5.49
N GLU A 16 -7.60 4.15 -5.57
CA GLU A 16 -8.31 4.26 -6.85
C GLU A 16 -7.54 5.14 -7.84
N LYS A 17 -7.00 6.25 -7.37
CA LYS A 17 -6.16 7.13 -8.17
C LYS A 17 -4.87 6.43 -8.59
N ALA A 18 -4.27 5.66 -7.70
CA ALA A 18 -3.06 4.90 -7.99
C ALA A 18 -3.29 3.85 -9.08
N VAL A 19 -4.41 3.13 -9.01
CA VAL A 19 -4.78 2.14 -10.03
C VAL A 19 -4.89 2.80 -11.40
N ALA A 20 -5.56 3.94 -11.47
CA ALA A 20 -5.70 4.69 -12.74
C ALA A 20 -4.33 5.12 -13.28
N ALA A 21 -3.42 5.57 -12.42
CA ALA A 21 -2.07 5.96 -12.82
C ALA A 21 -1.27 4.78 -13.36
N VAL A 22 -1.36 3.62 -12.72
CA VAL A 22 -0.66 2.41 -13.18
C VAL A 22 -1.19 1.97 -14.55
N LYS A 23 -2.50 2.04 -14.76
CA LYS A 23 -3.11 1.69 -16.05
C LYS A 23 -2.66 2.62 -17.16
N GLU A 24 -2.44 3.89 -16.85
CA GLU A 24 -1.97 4.87 -17.82
C GLU A 24 -0.50 4.68 -18.15
N SER A 25 0.35 4.52 -17.15
CA SER A 25 1.77 4.25 -17.32
C SER A 25 2.36 3.66 -16.02
N LYS A 26 2.58 2.36 -16.04
CA LYS A 26 3.15 1.66 -14.89
C LYS A 26 4.48 2.27 -14.45
N VAL A 27 5.38 2.52 -15.38
CA VAL A 27 6.72 3.04 -15.06
C VAL A 27 6.65 4.40 -14.38
N LYS A 28 5.86 5.31 -14.94
CA LYS A 28 5.70 6.65 -14.36
C LYS A 28 5.00 6.60 -13.00
N ALA A 29 3.97 5.75 -12.89
CA ALA A 29 3.23 5.62 -11.64
C ALA A 29 4.11 5.12 -10.51
N LEU A 30 4.87 4.04 -10.74
CA LEU A 30 5.77 3.49 -9.72
C LEU A 30 6.84 4.49 -9.31
N ASP A 31 7.35 5.28 -10.26
CA ASP A 31 8.32 6.32 -9.96
C ASP A 31 7.72 7.38 -9.04
N MET A 32 6.49 7.84 -9.34
CA MET A 32 5.79 8.80 -8.48
C MET A 32 5.53 8.25 -7.08
N PHE A 33 5.13 6.99 -6.99
CA PHE A 33 4.86 6.35 -5.69
C PHE A 33 6.14 6.28 -4.85
N ASN A 34 7.25 5.88 -5.46
CA ASN A 34 8.53 5.79 -4.76
C ASN A 34 9.03 7.14 -4.28
N LYS A 35 8.77 8.20 -5.03
CA LYS A 35 9.17 9.57 -4.68
C LYS A 35 8.18 10.29 -3.78
N GLY A 36 6.97 9.73 -3.63
CA GLY A 36 5.92 10.38 -2.87
C GLY A 36 5.32 11.59 -3.58
N GLU A 37 5.36 11.60 -4.90
CA GLU A 37 4.86 12.70 -5.73
C GLU A 37 3.45 12.44 -6.25
N GLY A 38 2.82 13.46 -6.82
CA GLY A 38 1.52 13.32 -7.49
C GLY A 38 0.34 13.11 -6.54
N GLY A 39 0.52 13.35 -5.25
CA GLY A 39 -0.54 13.14 -4.27
C GLY A 39 -0.63 11.69 -3.79
N PHE A 40 0.41 10.89 -4.01
CA PHE A 40 0.45 9.48 -3.61
C PHE A 40 1.15 9.25 -2.27
N LYS A 41 1.45 10.33 -1.58
CA LYS A 41 1.89 10.30 -0.19
C LYS A 41 1.34 11.56 0.47
N GLU A 42 0.51 11.38 1.49
CA GLU A 42 -0.08 12.49 2.21
C GLU A 42 -0.25 12.12 3.67
N ARG A 43 0.32 12.91 4.57
CA ARG A 43 0.30 12.65 6.01
C ARG A 43 0.87 11.25 6.28
N ASP A 44 0.08 10.31 6.81
CA ASP A 44 0.53 8.93 7.04
C ASP A 44 0.05 7.96 5.95
N LEU A 45 -0.59 8.47 4.90
CA LEU A 45 -1.01 7.66 3.75
C LEU A 45 0.09 7.59 2.70
N TYR A 46 0.31 6.41 2.14
CA TYR A 46 1.22 6.22 1.01
C TYR A 46 0.80 5.02 0.20
N VAL A 47 1.11 5.05 -1.10
CA VAL A 47 0.86 3.92 -1.99
C VAL A 47 2.08 3.02 -1.98
N TYR A 48 1.86 1.71 -1.91
CA TYR A 48 2.91 0.75 -2.18
C TYR A 48 2.41 -0.32 -3.13
N CYS A 49 3.32 -0.87 -3.92
CA CYS A 49 3.00 -1.86 -4.94
C CYS A 49 4.06 -2.96 -4.96
N ALA A 50 3.66 -4.12 -5.44
CA ALA A 50 4.56 -5.26 -5.62
C ALA A 50 4.22 -5.98 -6.90
N ASN A 51 5.17 -6.73 -7.45
CA ASN A 51 4.91 -7.58 -8.60
C ASN A 51 3.96 -8.71 -8.19
N ALA A 52 2.91 -8.93 -8.97
CA ALA A 52 1.99 -10.03 -8.73
C ALA A 52 2.66 -11.39 -8.90
N SER A 53 3.69 -11.47 -9.74
CA SER A 53 4.37 -12.73 -10.05
C SER A 53 5.33 -13.21 -8.96
N ASP A 54 6.12 -12.31 -8.37
CA ASP A 54 7.16 -12.68 -7.41
C ASP A 54 7.00 -12.02 -6.04
N GLY A 55 6.09 -11.06 -5.91
CA GLY A 55 5.84 -10.37 -4.65
C GLY A 55 6.88 -9.35 -4.25
N ILE A 56 7.86 -9.07 -5.10
CA ILE A 56 8.88 -8.08 -4.78
C ILE A 56 8.28 -6.68 -4.86
N PHE A 57 8.50 -5.87 -3.82
CA PHE A 57 8.02 -4.49 -3.79
C PHE A 57 8.62 -3.69 -4.93
N THR A 58 7.77 -3.09 -5.74
CA THR A 58 8.15 -2.18 -6.84
C THR A 58 8.03 -0.72 -6.43
N ALA A 59 7.22 -0.45 -5.41
CA ALA A 59 7.07 0.88 -4.83
C ALA A 59 6.78 0.76 -3.34
N HIS A 60 7.59 1.40 -2.52
CA HIS A 60 7.39 1.44 -1.06
C HIS A 60 8.32 2.51 -0.49
N PRO A 61 7.93 3.23 0.56
CA PRO A 61 8.80 4.23 1.18
C PRO A 61 10.13 3.68 1.68
N THR A 62 10.17 2.43 2.15
CA THR A 62 11.38 1.85 2.75
C THR A 62 11.72 0.43 2.30
N LEU A 63 10.77 -0.27 1.66
CA LEU A 63 10.91 -1.72 1.42
C LEU A 63 11.02 -2.09 -0.06
N LYS A 64 11.27 -1.12 -0.95
CA LYS A 64 11.44 -1.41 -2.37
C LYS A 64 12.50 -2.48 -2.58
N GLY A 65 12.18 -3.49 -3.39
CA GLY A 65 13.08 -4.60 -3.68
C GLY A 65 12.99 -5.76 -2.70
N LYS A 66 12.20 -5.65 -1.64
CA LYS A 66 12.03 -6.73 -0.67
C LYS A 66 10.77 -7.55 -0.97
N GLN A 67 10.73 -8.77 -0.45
CA GLN A 67 9.58 -9.67 -0.61
C GLN A 67 8.54 -9.41 0.47
N PRO A 68 7.29 -9.07 0.11
CA PRO A 68 6.24 -8.88 1.12
C PRO A 68 5.95 -10.13 1.94
N ARG A 69 6.05 -11.30 1.32
CA ARG A 69 5.78 -12.57 2.02
C ARG A 69 6.76 -12.86 3.14
N ASP A 70 7.96 -12.28 3.07
CA ASP A 70 8.99 -12.43 4.10
C ASP A 70 8.83 -11.40 5.20
N ILE A 71 7.89 -10.46 5.04
CA ILE A 71 7.64 -9.39 5.98
C ILE A 71 6.35 -9.72 6.74
N LYS A 72 6.46 -9.75 8.05
CA LYS A 72 5.30 -9.98 8.91
C LYS A 72 4.90 -8.69 9.56
N GLY A 73 3.61 -8.50 9.76
CA GLY A 73 3.14 -7.41 10.60
C GLY A 73 3.70 -7.55 12.00
N LYS A 74 3.64 -6.48 12.77
CA LYS A 74 4.04 -6.51 14.17
C LYS A 74 3.17 -7.51 14.90
N HIS A 75 3.36 -8.31 15.64
CA HIS A 75 2.60 -9.43 16.23
C HIS A 75 2.57 -10.69 15.34
N GLY A 76 3.44 -10.74 14.32
CA GLY A 76 3.69 -11.97 13.57
C GLY A 76 2.71 -12.33 12.46
N ALA A 77 1.78 -11.44 12.11
CA ALA A 77 0.84 -11.73 11.02
C ALA A 77 1.58 -11.85 9.68
N PRO A 78 1.26 -12.87 8.85
CA PRO A 78 1.90 -13.06 7.54
C PRO A 78 1.30 -12.10 6.50
N LEU A 79 1.60 -10.85 6.63
CA LEU A 79 1.03 -9.75 5.88
C LEU A 79 1.14 -9.89 4.36
N GLY A 80 2.35 -10.09 3.86
CA GLY A 80 2.57 -10.14 2.42
C GLY A 80 1.85 -11.29 1.77
N GLU A 81 1.84 -12.44 2.43
CA GLU A 81 1.18 -13.64 1.94
C GLU A 81 -0.32 -13.43 1.80
N THR A 82 -0.97 -12.81 2.81
CA THR A 82 -2.40 -12.52 2.77
C THR A 82 -2.75 -11.66 1.57
N ILE A 83 -2.01 -10.59 1.33
CA ILE A 83 -2.26 -9.68 0.21
C ILE A 83 -2.01 -10.37 -1.12
N MET A 84 -0.91 -11.09 -1.24
CA MET A 84 -0.56 -11.78 -2.49
C MET A 84 -1.59 -12.83 -2.90
N GLU A 85 -2.12 -13.57 -1.94
CA GLU A 85 -3.08 -14.64 -2.22
C GLU A 85 -4.47 -14.13 -2.55
N ASN A 86 -4.86 -12.98 -2.01
CA ASN A 86 -6.24 -12.50 -2.10
C ASN A 86 -6.45 -11.37 -3.10
N ALA A 87 -5.39 -10.71 -3.57
CA ALA A 87 -5.53 -9.58 -4.50
C ALA A 87 -6.20 -10.03 -5.81
N THR A 88 -7.22 -9.28 -6.22
CA THR A 88 -8.05 -9.62 -7.38
C THR A 88 -8.19 -8.41 -8.28
N GLU A 89 -8.00 -8.62 -9.59
CA GLU A 89 -8.15 -7.55 -10.58
C GLU A 89 -9.56 -6.97 -10.53
N GLY A 90 -9.63 -5.65 -10.45
CA GLY A 90 -10.90 -4.93 -10.45
C GLY A 90 -11.68 -4.94 -9.15
N THR A 91 -11.16 -5.57 -8.11
CA THR A 91 -11.82 -5.64 -6.80
C THR A 91 -10.89 -5.10 -5.72
N ILE A 92 -11.36 -4.11 -4.96
CA ILE A 92 -10.61 -3.59 -3.81
C ILE A 92 -11.00 -4.40 -2.58
N LYS A 93 -10.02 -5.00 -1.94
CA LYS A 93 -10.19 -5.78 -0.71
C LYS A 93 -9.50 -5.06 0.43
N GLU A 94 -9.74 -5.48 1.65
CA GLU A 94 -9.08 -4.89 2.81
C GLU A 94 -8.60 -5.95 3.78
N THR A 95 -7.51 -5.64 4.49
CA THR A 95 -6.97 -6.47 5.56
C THR A 95 -6.44 -5.57 6.66
N THR A 96 -6.45 -6.05 7.90
CA THR A 96 -6.01 -5.29 9.07
C THR A 96 -4.83 -6.00 9.72
N TYR A 97 -3.81 -5.23 10.06
CA TYR A 97 -2.61 -5.73 10.74
C TYR A 97 -1.96 -4.60 11.53
N TRP A 98 -0.92 -4.94 12.28
CA TRP A 98 -0.18 -3.95 13.08
C TRP A 98 1.07 -3.53 12.35
N TRP A 99 1.25 -2.22 12.19
CA TRP A 99 2.39 -1.66 11.48
C TRP A 99 2.67 -0.23 11.97
N PRO A 100 3.93 0.20 12.08
CA PRO A 100 4.20 1.57 12.52
C PRO A 100 3.91 2.60 11.44
N ARG A 101 3.51 3.80 11.86
CA ARG A 101 3.40 4.94 10.94
C ARG A 101 4.80 5.30 10.41
N PRO A 102 4.88 5.91 9.22
CA PRO A 102 6.15 6.43 8.72
C PRO A 102 6.83 7.32 9.76
N GLY A 103 8.11 7.07 10.03
CA GLY A 103 8.87 7.82 11.01
C GLY A 103 8.69 7.39 12.46
N SER A 104 7.89 6.36 12.72
CA SER A 104 7.64 5.83 14.07
C SER A 104 8.03 4.36 14.13
N ASP A 105 8.37 3.87 15.30
CA ASP A 105 8.60 2.43 15.51
C ASP A 105 7.49 1.79 16.36
N LYS A 106 6.48 2.56 16.74
CA LYS A 106 5.38 2.08 17.56
C LYS A 106 4.31 1.44 16.69
N PRO A 107 4.04 0.12 16.83
CA PRO A 107 3.01 -0.54 16.03
C PRO A 107 1.61 0.00 16.37
N LEU A 108 0.82 0.23 15.33
CA LEU A 108 -0.57 0.64 15.45
C LEU A 108 -1.42 -0.24 14.53
N GLU A 109 -2.69 -0.37 14.86
CA GLU A 109 -3.61 -1.12 14.01
C GLU A 109 -3.78 -0.36 12.70
N LYS A 110 -3.54 -1.05 11.58
CA LYS A 110 -3.60 -0.48 10.23
C LYS A 110 -4.54 -1.31 9.38
N THR A 111 -5.48 -0.66 8.72
CA THR A 111 -6.33 -1.31 7.71
C THR A 111 -5.85 -0.87 6.34
N THR A 112 -5.56 -1.84 5.48
CA THR A 112 -5.01 -1.61 4.15
C THR A 112 -6.00 -2.06 3.10
N PHE A 113 -6.32 -1.16 2.17
CA PHE A 113 -7.05 -1.49 0.95
C PHE A 113 -6.02 -1.92 -0.09
N TYR A 114 -6.32 -2.99 -0.81
CA TYR A 114 -5.40 -3.50 -1.83
C TYR A 114 -6.17 -4.08 -3.01
N THR A 115 -5.53 -4.05 -4.18
CA THR A 115 -6.10 -4.60 -5.40
C THR A 115 -5.00 -4.97 -6.38
N LYS A 116 -5.35 -5.75 -7.38
CA LYS A 116 -4.44 -6.10 -8.46
C LYS A 116 -4.77 -5.27 -9.68
N THR A 117 -3.76 -4.74 -10.35
CA THR A 117 -3.92 -4.03 -11.61
C THR A 117 -2.77 -4.44 -12.55
N GLY A 118 -3.12 -5.17 -13.63
CA GLY A 118 -2.13 -5.73 -14.53
C GLY A 118 -1.20 -6.70 -13.78
N ASP A 119 0.08 -6.46 -13.84
CA ASP A 119 1.08 -7.29 -13.16
C ASP A 119 1.47 -6.75 -11.77
N GLN A 120 0.73 -5.75 -11.27
CA GLN A 120 1.03 -5.13 -9.99
C GLN A 120 -0.10 -5.35 -8.99
N ILE A 121 0.28 -5.48 -7.72
CA ILE A 121 -0.64 -5.43 -6.60
C ILE A 121 -0.30 -4.14 -5.85
N CYS A 122 -1.28 -3.23 -5.74
CA CYS A 122 -1.07 -1.94 -5.10
C CYS A 122 -1.96 -1.80 -3.88
N ALA A 123 -1.52 -1.00 -2.91
CA ALA A 123 -2.20 -0.88 -1.64
C ALA A 123 -2.00 0.49 -1.01
N VAL A 124 -2.99 0.91 -0.24
CA VAL A 124 -2.91 2.10 0.62
C VAL A 124 -3.59 1.76 1.93
N GLY A 125 -2.93 2.03 3.04
CA GLY A 125 -3.50 1.76 4.36
C GLY A 125 -3.68 3.01 5.19
N TYR A 126 -4.64 2.96 6.11
CA TYR A 126 -4.85 4.00 7.11
C TYR A 126 -4.74 3.39 8.50
N TYR A 127 -4.38 4.22 9.47
CA TYR A 127 -4.15 3.75 10.84
C TYR A 127 -5.34 4.13 11.72
N LYS A 128 -5.64 3.24 12.65
CA LYS A 128 -6.64 3.51 13.67
C LYS A 128 -6.01 4.43 14.72
N GLU A 129 -6.67 5.53 14.98
CA GLU A 129 -6.21 6.50 15.98
C GLU A 129 -6.48 6.03 17.41
#